data_941045d3527da65ce665141a1e27c2a5
#
_entry.id   941045d3527da65ce665141a1e27c2a5
#
_cell.length_a   1.000
_cell.length_b   1.000
_cell.length_c   1.000
_cell.angle_alpha   90.00
_cell.angle_beta   90.00
_cell.angle_gamma   90.00
#
_symmetry.space_group_name_H-M   'P 1'
#
loop_
_entity.id
_entity.type
_entity.pdbx_description
1 polymer ?
#
loop_
_entity_poly.entity_id
_entity_poly.type
_entity_poly.pdbx_seq_one_letter_code
_entity_poly.pdbx_strand_id
1 'polypeptide(L)'
;LGVLLERELEDELTHSIEELPVECRTVFKKSRFEQKKYEEIALELGISINTVKYHIKNALSLLQKRLDNYLHLLIIYIFMDI
;
A
#
# COMPACT_ATOMS: atom_id res chain seq x y z
N LEU A 1 12.95 -2.66 -20.76
CA LEU A 1 11.85 -1.74 -20.37
C LEU A 1 10.97 -2.34 -19.28
N GLY A 2 10.56 -3.62 -19.43
CA GLY A 2 9.70 -4.27 -18.45
C GLY A 2 10.34 -4.40 -17.07
N VAL A 3 11.60 -4.79 -17.00
CA VAL A 3 12.31 -4.99 -15.73
C VAL A 3 12.48 -3.66 -15.00
N LEU A 4 12.79 -2.60 -15.73
CA LEU A 4 12.95 -1.27 -15.14
C LEU A 4 11.62 -0.74 -14.60
N LEU A 5 10.53 -0.96 -15.34
CA LEU A 5 9.19 -0.56 -14.92
C LEU A 5 8.74 -1.29 -13.66
N GLU A 6 8.99 -2.60 -13.59
CA GLU A 6 8.66 -3.39 -12.40
C GLU A 6 9.40 -2.88 -11.17
N ARG A 7 10.68 -2.58 -11.34
CA ARG A 7 11.50 -2.07 -10.24
C ARG A 7 11.01 -0.70 -9.77
N GLU A 8 10.67 0.19 -10.69
CA GLU A 8 10.16 1.51 -10.34
C GLU A 8 8.81 1.40 -9.61
N LEU A 9 7.95 0.49 -10.06
CA LEU A 9 6.66 0.27 -9.41
C LEU A 9 6.84 -0.30 -8.01
N GLU A 10 7.74 -1.26 -7.84
CA GLU A 10 8.06 -1.83 -6.53
C GLU A 10 8.62 -0.77 -5.59
N ASP A 11 9.53 0.06 -6.08
CA ASP A 11 10.12 1.13 -5.28
C ASP A 11 9.06 2.15 -4.85
N GLU A 12 8.18 2.52 -5.77
CA GLU A 12 7.11 3.46 -5.47
C GLU A 12 6.12 2.87 -4.47
N LEU A 13 5.77 1.60 -4.61
CA LEU A 13 4.88 0.92 -3.68
C LEU A 13 5.50 0.86 -2.28
N THR A 14 6.77 0.46 -2.20
CA THR A 14 7.50 0.40 -0.92
C THR A 14 7.54 1.77 -0.27
N HIS A 15 7.87 2.79 -1.04
CA HIS A 15 7.94 4.16 -0.55
C HIS A 15 6.57 4.63 -0.05
N SER A 16 5.52 4.33 -0.80
CA SER A 16 4.15 4.72 -0.43
C SER A 16 3.70 4.05 0.85
N ILE A 17 4.05 2.78 1.05
CA ILE A 17 3.74 2.06 2.29
C ILE A 17 4.46 2.70 3.46
N GLU A 18 5.73 3.06 3.30
CA GLU A 18 6.51 3.70 4.37
C GLU A 18 5.97 5.09 4.73
N GLU A 19 5.24 5.74 3.85
CA GLU A 19 4.62 7.03 4.12
C GLU A 19 3.23 6.94 4.75
N LEU A 20 2.67 5.74 4.90
CA LEU A 20 1.39 5.58 5.58
C LEU A 20 1.48 6.04 7.03
N PRO A 21 0.39 6.55 7.61
CA PRO A 21 0.33 6.80 9.05
C PRO A 21 0.76 5.54 9.81
N VAL A 22 1.47 5.72 10.92
CA VAL A 22 2.15 4.63 11.63
C VAL A 22 1.21 3.45 11.91
N GLU A 23 0.03 3.73 12.43
CA GLU A 23 -0.92 2.67 12.79
C GLU A 23 -1.45 1.94 11.56
N CYS A 24 -1.80 2.67 10.51
CA CYS A 24 -2.25 2.07 9.26
C CYS A 24 -1.15 1.22 8.63
N ARG A 25 0.09 1.71 8.66
CA ARG A 25 1.23 0.99 8.12
C ARG A 25 1.46 -0.33 8.88
N THR A 26 1.41 -0.28 10.21
CA THR A 26 1.59 -1.46 11.05
C THR A 26 0.54 -2.52 10.74
N VAL A 27 -0.72 -2.13 10.72
CA VAL A 27 -1.82 -3.04 10.42
C VAL A 27 -1.71 -3.58 9.00
N PHE A 28 -1.41 -2.72 8.05
CA PHE A 28 -1.28 -3.11 6.65
C PHE A 28 -0.18 -4.17 6.46
N LYS A 29 1.00 -3.95 7.06
CA LYS A 29 2.12 -4.89 6.96
C LYS A 29 1.79 -6.22 7.61
N LYS A 30 1.15 -6.21 8.77
CA LYS A 30 0.75 -7.46 9.44
C LYS A 30 -0.22 -8.27 8.60
N SER A 31 -1.13 -7.60 7.92
CA SER A 31 -2.11 -8.26 7.07
C SER A 31 -1.48 -8.80 5.78
N ARG A 32 -0.72 -7.96 5.07
CA ARG A 32 -0.26 -8.29 3.71
C ARG A 32 1.07 -9.03 3.66
N PHE A 33 1.99 -8.72 4.56
CA PHE A 33 3.31 -9.34 4.56
C PHE A 33 3.43 -10.49 5.54
N GLU A 34 2.79 -10.38 6.71
CA GLU A 34 2.80 -11.44 7.72
C GLU A 34 1.60 -12.38 7.60
N GLN A 35 0.67 -12.09 6.71
CA GLN A 35 -0.51 -12.90 6.41
C GLN A 35 -1.34 -13.20 7.65
N LYS A 36 -1.40 -12.26 8.59
CA LYS A 36 -2.20 -12.41 9.80
C LYS A 36 -3.66 -12.08 9.52
N LYS A 37 -4.54 -12.80 10.21
CA LYS A 37 -5.97 -12.53 10.14
C LYS A 37 -6.31 -11.28 10.97
N TYR A 38 -7.40 -10.63 10.64
CA TYR A 38 -7.81 -9.40 11.34
C TYR A 38 -8.00 -9.64 12.84
N GLU A 39 -8.53 -10.80 13.24
CA GLU A 39 -8.69 -11.16 14.64
C GLU A 39 -7.34 -11.23 15.36
N GLU A 40 -6.33 -11.79 14.71
CA GLU A 40 -4.98 -11.89 15.26
C GLU A 40 -4.35 -10.50 15.42
N ILE A 41 -4.51 -9.66 14.42
CA ILE A 41 -3.98 -8.29 14.47
C ILE A 41 -4.64 -7.50 15.60
N ALA A 42 -5.96 -7.64 15.73
CA ALA A 42 -6.72 -6.99 16.78
C ALA A 42 -6.20 -7.38 18.16
N LEU A 43 -5.98 -8.68 18.38
CA LEU A 43 -5.44 -9.18 19.65
C LEU A 43 -4.02 -8.66 19.91
N GLU A 44 -3.15 -8.69 18.91
CA GLU A 44 -1.76 -8.24 19.08
C GLU A 44 -1.67 -6.76 19.43
N LEU A 45 -2.51 -5.94 18.81
CA LEU A 45 -2.42 -4.49 18.99
C LEU A 45 -3.37 -3.95 20.05
N GLY A 46 -4.21 -4.82 20.62
CA GLY A 46 -5.17 -4.39 21.64
C GLY A 46 -6.24 -3.44 21.09
N ILE A 47 -6.68 -3.66 19.86
CA ILE A 47 -7.72 -2.86 19.21
C ILE A 47 -8.86 -3.77 18.73
N SER A 48 -9.97 -3.17 18.34
CA SER A 48 -11.11 -3.93 17.83
C SER A 48 -10.87 -4.36 16.36
N ILE A 49 -11.59 -5.40 15.94
CA ILE A 49 -11.57 -5.83 14.54
C ILE A 49 -12.04 -4.71 13.62
N ASN A 50 -13.02 -3.93 14.05
CA ASN A 50 -13.50 -2.80 13.27
C ASN A 50 -12.41 -1.75 13.08
N THR A 51 -11.59 -1.51 14.08
CA THR A 51 -10.46 -0.59 13.98
C THR A 51 -9.42 -1.15 13.00
N VAL A 52 -9.16 -2.45 13.03
CA VAL A 52 -8.27 -3.09 12.05
C VAL A 52 -8.80 -2.86 10.63
N LYS A 53 -10.08 -3.10 10.40
CA LYS A 53 -10.72 -2.89 9.10
C LYS A 53 -10.61 -1.44 8.65
N TYR A 54 -10.79 -0.51 9.58
CA TYR A 54 -10.63 0.91 9.30
C TYR A 54 -9.23 1.24 8.80
N HIS A 55 -8.21 0.74 9.49
CA HIS A 55 -6.82 0.97 9.09
C HIS A 55 -6.50 0.37 7.73
N ILE A 56 -7.00 -0.82 7.45
CA ILE A 56 -6.82 -1.45 6.13
C ILE A 56 -7.46 -0.61 5.04
N LYS A 57 -8.72 -0.21 5.24
CA LYS A 57 -9.44 0.62 4.28
C LYS A 57 -8.72 1.94 4.03
N ASN A 58 -8.26 2.58 5.10
CA ASN A 58 -7.54 3.84 5.00
C ASN A 58 -6.21 3.67 4.26
N ALA A 59 -5.46 2.63 4.59
CA ALA A 59 -4.21 2.32 3.92
C ALA A 59 -4.43 2.12 2.42
N LEU A 60 -5.41 1.29 2.04
CA LEU A 60 -5.70 1.03 0.64
C LEU A 60 -6.11 2.30 -0.11
N SER A 61 -6.89 3.16 0.54
CA SER A 61 -7.31 4.43 -0.07
C SER A 61 -6.12 5.34 -0.34
N LEU A 62 -5.21 5.45 0.62
CA LEU A 62 -4.01 6.29 0.47
C LEU A 62 -3.06 5.72 -0.59
N LEU A 63 -2.88 4.41 -0.60
CA LEU A 63 -2.03 3.75 -1.59
C LEU A 63 -2.61 3.89 -2.99
N GLN A 64 -3.94 3.78 -3.13
CA GLN A 64 -4.59 3.94 -4.41
C GLN A 64 -4.36 5.33 -4.99
N LYS A 65 -4.48 6.36 -4.18
CA LYS A 65 -4.23 7.74 -4.62
C LYS A 65 -2.81 7.92 -5.14
N ARG A 66 -1.85 7.33 -4.46
CA ARG A 66 -0.44 7.40 -4.86
C ARG A 66 -0.19 6.65 -6.16
N LEU A 67 -0.73 5.43 -6.25
CA LEU A 67 -0.56 4.60 -7.43
C LEU A 67 -1.27 5.18 -8.65
N ASP A 68 -2.42 5.81 -8.45
CA ASP A 68 -3.12 6.49 -9.54
C ASP A 68 -2.24 7.57 -10.16
N ASN A 69 -1.58 8.39 -9.32
CA ASN A 69 -0.67 9.41 -9.80
C ASN A 69 0.52 8.80 -10.56
N TYR A 70 1.05 7.71 -10.02
CA TYR A 70 2.17 7.01 -10.66
C TYR A 70 1.77 6.40 -12.00
N LEU A 71 0.61 5.75 -12.04
CA LEU A 71 0.09 5.16 -13.28
C LEU A 71 -0.17 6.23 -14.33
N HIS A 72 -0.65 7.39 -13.92
CA HIS A 72 -0.87 8.51 -14.83
C HIS A 72 0.45 8.95 -15.48
N LEU A 73 1.50 9.08 -14.69
CA LEU A 73 2.83 9.40 -15.18
C LEU A 73 3.37 8.33 -16.13
N LEU A 74 3.12 7.06 -15.80
CA LEU A 74 3.51 5.93 -16.64
C LEU A 74 2.83 5.98 -18.00
N ILE A 75 1.55 6.27 -18.02
CA ILE A 75 0.77 6.37 -19.25
C ILE A 75 1.34 7.49 -20.12
N ILE A 76 1.64 8.65 -19.54
CA ILE A 76 2.25 9.76 -20.26
C ILE A 76 3.58 9.34 -20.85
N TYR A 77 4.41 8.66 -20.06
CA TYR A 77 5.71 8.19 -20.50
C TYR A 77 5.61 7.24 -21.69
N ILE A 78 4.67 6.28 -21.62
CA ILE A 78 4.45 5.32 -22.70
C ILE A 78 3.98 6.02 -23.98
N PHE A 79 3.07 6.97 -23.86
CA PHE A 79 2.59 7.72 -25.03
C PHE A 79 3.64 8.65 -25.63
N MET A 80 4.55 9.14 -24.82
CA MET A 80 5.63 9.99 -25.33
C MET A 80 6.69 9.21 -26.07
N ASP A 81 6.83 7.92 -25.78
CA ASP A 81 7.80 7.04 -26.42
C ASP A 81 7.36 6.58 -27.81
N ILE A 82 6.13 6.85 -28.18
CA ILE A 82 5.55 6.49 -29.48
C ILE A 82 5.46 7.73 -30.36
#